data_6551c4fbd09da5b797c24610bad95c90
#
_entry.id   6551c4fbd09da5b797c24610bad95c90
#
_cell.length_a   1.000
_cell.length_b   1.000
_cell.length_c   1.000
_cell.angle_alpha   90.00
_cell.angle_beta   90.00
_cell.angle_gamma   90.00
#
_symmetry.space_group_name_H-M   'P 1'
#
loop_
_entity.id
_entity.type
_entity.pdbx_description
1 polymer ?
#
loop_
_entity_poly.entity_id
_entity_poly.type
_entity_poly.pdbx_seq_one_letter_code
_entity_poly.pdbx_strand_id
1 'polypeptide(L)'
;VVAAPLIGRLGDKVGRNRIVVLGYGLYAAINLWLALASSRWEMVAIFGIYGLFYAIDESQSKALIADIEPERRATAIGIYNFVTGLMYLPASLAAGALWTVAPALAFSMAAALSLIAMAIFAVVRPAKGSLC
;
A
#
# COMPACT_ATOMS: atom_id res chain seq x y z
N VAL A 1 16.01 1.39 0.71
CA VAL A 1 16.80 0.13 0.68
C VAL A 1 17.22 -0.30 2.09
N VAL A 2 17.68 0.61 2.97
CA VAL A 2 18.18 0.27 4.33
C VAL A 2 17.04 -0.10 5.31
N ALA A 3 15.86 0.46 5.15
CA ALA A 3 14.72 0.23 6.05
C ALA A 3 14.02 -1.14 5.84
N ALA A 4 14.10 -1.71 4.64
CA ALA A 4 13.40 -2.94 4.29
C ALA A 4 13.75 -4.15 5.19
N PRO A 5 15.02 -4.45 5.50
CA PRO A 5 15.34 -5.60 6.36
C PRO A 5 14.95 -5.40 7.85
N LEU A 6 14.93 -4.15 8.34
CA LEU A 6 14.47 -3.88 9.71
C LEU A 6 12.96 -4.13 9.84
N ILE A 7 12.21 -3.74 8.84
CA ILE A 7 10.75 -3.85 8.82
C ILE A 7 10.32 -5.29 8.52
N GLY A 8 11.10 -6.04 7.71
CA GLY A 8 10.91 -7.47 7.55
C GLY A 8 10.91 -8.20 8.90
N ARG A 9 11.88 -7.91 9.76
CA ARG A 9 11.95 -8.46 11.12
C ARG A 9 10.80 -8.01 12.03
N LEU A 10 10.30 -6.79 11.83
CA LEU A 10 9.12 -6.31 12.56
C LEU A 10 7.85 -7.03 12.10
N GLY A 11 7.73 -7.29 10.80
CA GLY A 11 6.64 -8.06 10.18
C GLY A 11 6.51 -9.46 10.74
N ASP A 12 7.65 -10.12 10.97
CA ASP A 12 7.69 -11.46 11.53
C ASP A 12 7.24 -11.50 13.00
N LYS A 13 7.46 -10.42 13.76
CA LYS A 13 7.07 -10.32 15.19
C LYS A 13 5.61 -9.88 15.40
N VAL A 14 5.12 -8.94 14.60
CA VAL A 14 3.78 -8.32 14.79
C VAL A 14 2.70 -9.04 13.97
N GLY A 15 3.10 -9.78 12.95
CA GLY A 15 2.22 -10.43 11.99
C GLY A 15 2.04 -9.58 10.73
N ARG A 16 2.42 -10.13 9.58
CA ARG A 16 2.44 -9.43 8.29
C ARG A 16 1.09 -8.84 7.90
N ASN A 17 -0.02 -9.54 8.18
CA ASN A 17 -1.38 -9.01 7.92
C ASN A 17 -1.66 -7.70 8.65
N ARG A 18 -1.20 -7.56 9.89
CA ARG A 18 -1.39 -6.32 10.66
C ARG A 18 -0.60 -5.17 10.08
N ILE A 19 0.62 -5.44 9.62
CA ILE A 19 1.47 -4.42 9.00
C ILE A 19 0.88 -3.94 7.68
N VAL A 20 0.33 -4.84 6.87
CA VAL A 20 -0.36 -4.47 5.62
C VAL A 20 -1.59 -3.61 5.91
N VAL A 21 -2.41 -3.97 6.89
CA VAL A 21 -3.58 -3.15 7.30
C VAL A 21 -3.16 -1.77 7.79
N LEU A 22 -2.13 -1.71 8.64
CA LEU A 22 -1.58 -0.44 9.12
C LEU A 22 -1.00 0.39 7.97
N GLY A 23 -0.42 -0.28 6.98
CA GLY A 23 0.07 0.33 5.75
C GLY A 23 -1.03 1.06 4.99
N TYR A 24 -2.16 0.42 4.75
CA TYR A 24 -3.31 1.08 4.09
C TYR A 24 -3.83 2.27 4.89
N GLY A 25 -3.89 2.16 6.22
CA GLY A 25 -4.28 3.28 7.09
C GLY A 25 -3.32 4.46 7.00
N LEU A 26 -2.02 4.19 7.03
CA LEU A 26 -0.99 5.21 6.89
C LEU A 26 -1.02 5.86 5.50
N TYR A 27 -1.20 5.06 4.45
CA TYR A 27 -1.35 5.57 3.10
C TYR A 27 -2.56 6.50 2.96
N ALA A 28 -3.70 6.13 3.54
CA ALA A 28 -4.88 6.99 3.57
C ALA A 28 -4.60 8.32 4.31
N ALA A 29 -3.93 8.26 5.45
CA ALA A 29 -3.56 9.45 6.22
C ALA A 29 -2.61 10.37 5.45
N ILE A 30 -1.62 9.81 4.76
CA ILE A 30 -0.68 10.56 3.91
C ILE A 30 -1.44 11.27 2.77
N ASN A 31 -2.35 10.58 2.09
CA ASN A 31 -3.12 11.17 1.00
C ASN A 31 -4.09 12.26 1.49
N LEU A 32 -4.73 12.08 2.65
CA LEU A 32 -5.54 13.13 3.25
C LEU A 32 -4.70 14.36 3.62
N TRP A 33 -3.51 14.15 4.15
CA TRP A 33 -2.61 15.25 4.45
C TRP A 33 -2.17 15.97 3.18
N LEU A 34 -1.83 15.24 2.10
CA LEU A 34 -1.53 15.83 0.79
C LEU A 34 -2.70 16.63 0.22
N ALA A 35 -3.95 16.18 0.42
CA ALA A 35 -5.13 16.91 -0.01
C ALA A 35 -5.31 18.26 0.72
N LEU A 36 -4.82 18.37 1.94
CA LEU A 36 -4.92 19.56 2.80
C LEU A 36 -3.64 20.40 2.83
N ALA A 37 -2.53 19.90 2.29
CA ALA A 37 -1.24 20.56 2.32
C ALA A 37 -1.25 21.88 1.53
N SER A 38 -0.85 22.96 2.18
CA SER A 38 -0.81 24.29 1.59
C SER A 38 0.62 24.82 1.40
N SER A 39 1.60 24.20 2.05
CA SER A 39 3.00 24.63 2.03
C SER A 39 3.87 23.72 1.17
N ARG A 40 4.78 24.32 0.40
CA ARG A 40 5.78 23.59 -0.39
C ARG A 40 6.67 22.68 0.46
N TRP A 41 7.05 23.12 1.65
CA TRP A 41 7.89 22.35 2.56
C TRP A 41 7.15 21.18 3.21
N GLU A 42 5.86 21.34 3.49
CA GLU A 42 4.99 20.24 3.91
C GLU A 42 4.95 19.13 2.84
N MET A 43 4.76 19.50 1.57
CA MET A 43 4.75 18.53 0.48
C MET A 43 6.06 17.74 0.41
N VAL A 44 7.21 18.40 0.53
CA VAL A 44 8.51 17.71 0.52
C VAL A 44 8.64 16.72 1.68
N ALA A 45 8.22 17.09 2.88
CA ALA A 45 8.25 16.21 4.04
C ALA A 45 7.30 15.01 3.87
N ILE A 46 6.08 15.25 3.37
CA ILE A 46 5.09 14.20 3.12
C ILE A 46 5.59 13.22 2.05
N PHE A 47 6.20 13.70 0.96
CA PHE A 47 6.78 12.83 -0.05
C PHE A 47 7.95 11.99 0.48
N GLY A 48 8.73 12.51 1.41
CA GLY A 48 9.77 11.74 2.11
C GLY A 48 9.17 10.58 2.91
N ILE A 49 8.13 10.86 3.69
CA ILE A 49 7.38 9.83 4.46
C ILE A 49 6.71 8.83 3.52
N TYR A 50 6.12 9.30 2.44
CA TYR A 50 5.49 8.46 1.41
C TYR A 50 6.49 7.49 0.77
N GLY A 51 7.68 7.97 0.42
CA GLY A 51 8.73 7.11 -0.15
C GLY A 51 9.18 6.01 0.80
N LEU A 52 9.29 6.32 2.09
CA LEU A 52 9.59 5.33 3.12
C LEU A 52 8.45 4.31 3.26
N PHE A 53 7.21 4.79 3.32
CA PHE A 53 6.02 3.96 3.35
C PHE A 53 5.97 3.01 2.14
N TYR A 54 6.15 3.52 0.93
CA TYR A 54 6.09 2.74 -0.31
C TYR A 54 7.10 1.59 -0.30
N ALA A 55 8.32 1.84 0.14
CA ALA A 55 9.35 0.80 0.25
C ALA A 55 8.97 -0.31 1.25
N ILE A 56 8.25 0.05 2.30
CA ILE A 56 7.75 -0.89 3.31
C ILE A 56 6.62 -1.74 2.73
N ASP A 57 5.62 -1.08 2.17
CA ASP A 57 4.40 -1.72 1.67
C ASP A 57 4.73 -2.72 0.56
N GLU A 58 5.55 -2.34 -0.41
CA GLU A 58 5.94 -3.21 -1.50
C GLU A 58 6.69 -4.47 -1.02
N SER A 59 7.58 -4.32 -0.05
CA SER A 59 8.32 -5.46 0.48
C SER A 59 7.44 -6.40 1.29
N GLN A 60 6.52 -5.88 2.09
CA GLN A 60 5.62 -6.68 2.94
C GLN A 60 4.53 -7.37 2.13
N SER A 61 3.97 -6.71 1.13
CA SER A 61 2.96 -7.30 0.25
C SER A 61 3.50 -8.49 -0.53
N LYS A 62 4.70 -8.37 -1.10
CA LYS A 62 5.37 -9.48 -1.80
C LYS A 62 5.76 -10.61 -0.86
N ALA A 63 6.21 -10.29 0.35
CA ALA A 63 6.51 -11.30 1.36
C ALA A 63 5.25 -12.06 1.83
N LEU A 64 4.13 -11.35 2.01
CA LEU A 64 2.85 -11.96 2.35
C LEU A 64 2.39 -12.95 1.28
N ILE A 65 2.48 -12.56 0.00
CA ILE A 65 2.12 -13.43 -1.12
C ILE A 65 3.01 -14.67 -1.18
N ALA A 66 4.32 -14.50 -0.95
CA ALA A 66 5.26 -15.61 -0.92
C ALA A 66 5.00 -16.59 0.24
N ASP A 67 4.40 -16.12 1.33
CA ASP A 67 4.01 -16.98 2.46
C ASP A 67 2.70 -17.73 2.22
N ILE A 68 1.77 -17.13 1.47
CA ILE A 68 0.49 -17.76 1.14
C ILE A 68 0.70 -18.92 0.16
N GLU A 69 1.62 -18.77 -0.80
CA GLU A 69 1.91 -19.79 -1.83
C GLU A 69 3.41 -20.14 -1.86
N PRO A 70 3.90 -20.90 -0.88
CA PRO A 70 5.32 -21.17 -0.73
C PRO A 70 5.91 -22.07 -1.83
N GLU A 71 5.10 -22.92 -2.47
CA GLU A 71 5.55 -23.82 -3.54
C GLU A 71 5.72 -23.11 -4.88
N ARG A 72 4.91 -22.06 -5.13
CA ARG A 72 4.89 -21.33 -6.41
C ARG A 72 5.10 -19.83 -6.23
N ARG A 73 6.00 -19.44 -5.35
CA ARG A 73 6.28 -18.04 -4.97
C ARG A 73 6.49 -17.11 -6.17
N ALA A 74 7.30 -17.55 -7.14
CA ALA A 74 7.59 -16.74 -8.31
C ALA A 74 6.35 -16.49 -9.17
N THR A 75 5.52 -17.51 -9.36
CA THR A 75 4.27 -17.40 -10.11
C THR A 75 3.27 -16.51 -9.39
N ALA A 76 3.10 -16.67 -8.08
CA ALA A 76 2.20 -15.86 -7.27
C ALA A 76 2.59 -14.37 -7.29
N ILE A 77 3.88 -14.06 -7.12
CA ILE A 77 4.41 -12.70 -7.23
C ILE A 77 4.23 -12.15 -8.66
N GLY A 78 4.43 -12.99 -9.68
CA GLY A 78 4.20 -12.61 -11.07
C GLY A 78 2.75 -12.21 -11.34
N ILE A 79 1.78 -13.01 -10.88
CA ILE A 79 0.35 -12.70 -10.99
C ILE A 79 0.01 -11.42 -10.24
N TYR A 80 0.51 -11.25 -9.02
CA TYR A 80 0.32 -10.02 -8.25
C TYR A 80 0.82 -8.79 -9.02
N ASN A 81 2.05 -8.82 -9.53
CA ASN A 81 2.63 -7.72 -10.28
C ASN A 81 1.85 -7.45 -11.58
N PHE A 82 1.36 -8.49 -12.25
CA PHE A 82 0.53 -8.34 -13.46
C PHE A 82 -0.79 -7.64 -13.15
N VAL A 83 -1.52 -8.10 -12.14
CA VAL A 83 -2.80 -7.51 -11.74
C VAL A 83 -2.59 -6.06 -11.28
N THR A 84 -1.58 -5.81 -10.45
CA THR A 84 -1.26 -4.47 -9.96
C THR A 84 -0.89 -3.54 -11.12
N GLY A 85 -0.04 -4.00 -12.05
CA GLY A 85 0.33 -3.24 -13.24
C GLY A 85 -0.87 -2.92 -14.13
N LEU A 86 -1.79 -3.87 -14.30
CA LEU A 86 -3.02 -3.65 -15.07
C LEU A 86 -3.92 -2.59 -14.42
N MET A 87 -3.98 -2.57 -13.08
CA MET A 87 -4.77 -1.59 -12.33
C MET A 87 -4.17 -0.18 -12.33
N TYR A 88 -2.86 -0.03 -12.57
CA TYR A 88 -2.24 1.28 -12.68
C TYR A 88 -2.78 2.12 -13.85
N LEU A 89 -3.19 1.49 -14.96
CA LEU A 89 -3.74 2.21 -16.12
C LEU A 89 -5.05 2.94 -15.77
N PRO A 90 -6.13 2.27 -15.33
CA PRO A 90 -7.36 2.97 -14.96
C PRO A 90 -7.17 3.91 -13.77
N ALA A 91 -6.32 3.55 -12.81
CA ALA A 91 -6.05 4.40 -11.66
C ALA A 91 -5.37 5.73 -12.07
N SER A 92 -4.37 5.68 -12.96
CA SER A 92 -3.70 6.88 -13.43
C SER A 92 -4.60 7.76 -14.30
N LEU A 93 -5.47 7.16 -15.13
CA LEU A 93 -6.45 7.90 -15.91
C LEU A 93 -7.47 8.61 -15.01
N ALA A 94 -8.00 7.91 -14.00
CA ALA A 94 -8.93 8.48 -13.04
C ALA A 94 -8.28 9.62 -12.23
N ALA A 95 -7.06 9.38 -11.72
CA ALA A 95 -6.31 10.39 -10.98
C ALA A 95 -6.00 11.63 -11.87
N GLY A 96 -5.58 11.42 -13.11
CA GLY A 96 -5.33 12.49 -14.07
C GLY A 96 -6.59 13.30 -14.38
N ALA A 97 -7.73 12.65 -14.59
CA ALA A 97 -9.01 13.32 -14.83
C ALA A 97 -9.43 14.16 -13.60
N LEU A 98 -9.30 13.63 -12.38
CA LEU A 98 -9.61 14.38 -11.16
C LEU A 98 -8.64 15.53 -10.93
N TRP A 99 -7.37 15.37 -11.29
CA TRP A 99 -6.36 16.41 -11.17
C TRP A 99 -6.67 17.64 -11.99
N THR A 100 -7.30 17.48 -13.16
CA THR A 100 -7.71 18.62 -14.00
C THR A 100 -8.83 19.45 -13.37
N VAL A 101 -9.61 18.86 -12.45
CA VAL A 101 -10.67 19.55 -11.72
C VAL A 101 -10.11 20.19 -10.44
N ALA A 102 -9.48 19.38 -9.60
CA ALA A 102 -8.77 19.84 -8.40
C ALA A 102 -7.80 18.75 -7.91
N PRO A 103 -6.52 19.09 -7.64
CA PRO A 103 -5.54 18.11 -7.11
C PRO A 103 -6.00 17.43 -5.81
N ALA A 104 -6.70 18.15 -4.95
CA ALA A 104 -7.24 17.62 -3.70
C ALA A 104 -8.23 16.46 -3.92
N LEU A 105 -8.98 16.47 -5.03
CA LEU A 105 -9.90 15.39 -5.37
C LEU A 105 -9.16 14.09 -5.72
N ALA A 106 -8.03 14.17 -6.40
CA ALA A 106 -7.22 13.00 -6.72
C ALA A 106 -6.67 12.33 -5.44
N PHE A 107 -6.16 13.12 -4.50
CA PHE A 107 -5.67 12.62 -3.22
C PHE A 107 -6.79 12.08 -2.32
N SER A 108 -7.94 12.76 -2.27
CA SER A 108 -9.09 12.28 -1.49
C SER A 108 -9.66 10.98 -2.04
N MET A 109 -9.70 10.79 -3.36
CA MET A 109 -10.07 9.52 -3.98
C MET A 109 -9.08 8.40 -3.59
N ALA A 110 -7.78 8.67 -3.66
CA ALA A 110 -6.75 7.69 -3.26
C ALA A 110 -6.89 7.30 -1.78
N ALA A 111 -7.15 8.27 -0.90
CA ALA A 111 -7.42 8.02 0.51
C ALA A 111 -8.67 7.16 0.72
N ALA A 112 -9.78 7.48 0.04
CA ALA A 112 -11.03 6.72 0.15
C ALA A 112 -10.85 5.27 -0.33
N LEU A 113 -10.21 5.05 -1.47
CA LEU A 113 -9.92 3.71 -1.99
C LEU A 113 -9.02 2.92 -1.04
N SER A 114 -8.03 3.56 -0.42
CA SER A 114 -7.16 2.91 0.54
C SER A 114 -7.91 2.50 1.82
N LEU A 115 -8.84 3.31 2.30
CA LEU A 115 -9.69 2.96 3.45
C LEU A 115 -10.62 1.79 3.11
N ILE A 116 -11.18 1.76 1.91
CA ILE A 116 -11.99 0.63 1.43
C ILE A 116 -11.14 -0.64 1.35
N ALA A 117 -9.95 -0.57 0.78
CA ALA A 117 -9.02 -1.69 0.70
C ALA A 117 -8.62 -2.19 2.10
N MET A 118 -8.36 -1.26 3.04
CA MET A 118 -8.07 -1.59 4.44
C MET A 118 -9.24 -2.34 5.09
N ALA A 119 -10.47 -1.87 4.89
CA ALA A 119 -11.66 -2.51 5.43
C ALA A 119 -11.87 -3.91 4.85
N ILE A 120 -11.76 -4.07 3.53
CA ILE A 120 -11.88 -5.36 2.85
C ILE A 120 -10.81 -6.33 3.36
N PHE A 121 -9.55 -5.89 3.43
CA PHE A 121 -8.44 -6.73 3.87
C PHE A 121 -8.57 -7.13 5.36
N ALA A 122 -9.07 -6.23 6.20
CA ALA A 122 -9.32 -6.51 7.62
C ALA A 122 -10.44 -7.55 7.83
N VAL A 123 -11.47 -7.52 6.96
CA VAL A 123 -12.60 -8.47 7.01
C VAL A 123 -12.23 -9.82 6.42
N VAL A 124 -11.61 -9.81 5.24
CA VAL A 124 -11.30 -11.04 4.50
C VAL A 124 -10.21 -11.86 5.19
N ARG A 125 -9.32 -11.24 5.95
CA ARG A 125 -8.15 -11.84 6.63
C ARG A 125 -7.71 -13.13 5.94
N PRO A 126 -6.67 -13.13 5.11
CA PRO A 126 -6.18 -14.39 4.55
C PRO A 126 -5.93 -15.33 5.73
N ALA A 127 -6.61 -16.48 5.72
CA ALA A 127 -6.51 -17.46 6.78
C ALA A 127 -5.03 -17.75 7.00
N LYS A 128 -4.56 -17.62 8.24
CA LYS A 128 -3.32 -18.26 8.64
C LYS A 128 -3.49 -19.71 8.23
N GLY A 129 -2.70 -20.15 7.26
CA GLY A 129 -2.61 -21.56 6.95
C GLY A 129 -2.40 -22.29 8.25
N SER A 130 -3.38 -23.06 8.66
CA SER A 130 -3.27 -24.08 9.68
C SER A 130 -2.34 -25.14 9.11
N LEU A 131 -1.06 -24.89 9.25
CA LEU A 131 -0.05 -25.92 9.09
C LEU A 131 0.46 -26.24 10.49
N CYS A 132 -0.17 -27.26 11.07
CA CYS A 132 0.50 -28.15 12.01
C CYS A 132 1.66 -28.83 11.29
#